data_431ff455c0c23415136c3282fe53e03f
#
_entry.id   431ff455c0c23415136c3282fe53e03f
#
_cell.length_a   1.000
_cell.length_b   1.000
_cell.length_c   1.000
_cell.angle_alpha   90.00
_cell.angle_beta   90.00
_cell.angle_gamma   90.00
#
_symmetry.space_group_name_H-M   'P 1'
#
loop_
_entity.id
_entity.type
_entity.pdbx_description
1 polymer ?
#
loop_
_entity_poly.entity_id
_entity_poly.type
_entity_poly.pdbx_seq_one_letter_code
_entity_poly.pdbx_strand_id
1 'polypeptide(L)'
;MPVMESKPADVFAFAMFAVEVFTGKIPFEEQKNEAVVLRISQGGRPEMPDNAQAVGLTDEIWKILESCWQQNPKKRPTMEEVVRRWQNFVEGDNSAVTEWVQITNTSDLVFGPILNFL
;
A
#
# COMPACT_ATOMS: atom_id res chain seq x y z
N MET A 1 -9.35 -24.14 5.53
CA MET A 1 -9.56 -22.77 6.01
C MET A 1 -10.06 -21.91 4.87
N PRO A 2 -11.20 -21.27 5.01
CA PRO A 2 -11.63 -20.37 3.95
C PRO A 2 -10.59 -19.26 3.85
N VAL A 3 -10.11 -19.02 2.63
CA VAL A 3 -9.28 -17.87 2.34
C VAL A 3 -10.13 -16.63 2.67
N MET A 4 -9.71 -15.87 3.66
CA MET A 4 -10.39 -14.63 3.95
C MET A 4 -10.13 -13.67 2.78
N GLU A 5 -11.14 -13.46 1.96
CA GLU A 5 -11.05 -12.43 0.94
C GLU A 5 -10.83 -11.07 1.61
N SER A 6 -9.78 -10.38 1.20
CA SER A 6 -9.54 -9.03 1.68
C SER A 6 -10.67 -8.12 1.22
N LYS A 7 -11.26 -7.41 2.18
CA LYS A 7 -12.30 -6.43 1.86
C LYS A 7 -11.70 -5.25 1.11
N PRO A 8 -12.45 -4.64 0.19
CA PRO A 8 -11.98 -3.44 -0.52
C PRO A 8 -11.54 -2.29 0.40
N ALA A 9 -12.17 -2.17 1.57
CA ALA A 9 -11.76 -1.19 2.58
C ALA A 9 -10.36 -1.49 3.14
N ASP A 10 -10.00 -2.75 3.32
CA ASP A 10 -8.68 -3.16 3.79
C ASP A 10 -7.60 -2.86 2.75
N VAL A 11 -7.92 -3.06 1.48
CA VAL A 11 -7.01 -2.74 0.37
C VAL A 11 -6.76 -1.24 0.30
N PHE A 12 -7.81 -0.43 0.48
CA PHE A 12 -7.69 1.02 0.55
C PHE A 12 -6.79 1.44 1.72
N ALA A 13 -7.05 0.89 2.90
CA ALA A 13 -6.27 1.18 4.11
C ALA A 13 -4.80 0.79 3.94
N PHE A 14 -4.54 -0.34 3.30
CA PHE A 14 -3.17 -0.77 2.99
C PHE A 14 -2.43 0.28 2.17
N ALA A 15 -3.06 0.84 1.13
CA ALA A 15 -2.42 1.84 0.28
C ALA A 15 -2.09 3.11 1.05
N MET A 16 -2.99 3.57 1.93
CA MET A 16 -2.72 4.73 2.79
C MET A 16 -1.57 4.45 3.75
N PHE A 17 -1.53 3.27 4.35
CA PHE A 17 -0.46 2.84 5.23
C PHE A 17 0.88 2.77 4.50
N ALA A 18 0.88 2.27 3.27
CA ALA A 18 2.10 2.21 2.46
C ALA A 18 2.69 3.59 2.21
N VAL A 19 1.87 4.60 1.91
CA VAL A 19 2.34 5.98 1.76
C VAL A 19 3.00 6.46 3.05
N GLU A 20 2.39 6.19 4.20
CA GLU A 20 2.96 6.54 5.50
C GLU A 20 4.32 5.88 5.73
N VAL A 21 4.45 4.60 5.42
CA VAL A 21 5.71 3.86 5.58
C VAL A 21 6.82 4.45 4.72
N PHE A 22 6.51 4.75 3.45
CA PHE A 22 7.53 5.29 2.53
C PHE A 22 7.90 6.74 2.84
N THR A 23 6.95 7.55 3.23
CA THR A 23 7.17 8.99 3.43
C THR A 23 7.50 9.36 4.87
N GLY A 24 7.18 8.50 5.83
CA GLY A 24 7.27 8.81 7.25
C GLY A 24 6.20 9.78 7.75
N LYS A 25 5.22 10.11 6.90
CA LYS A 25 4.16 11.06 7.22
C LYS A 25 2.79 10.44 7.02
N ILE A 26 1.89 10.67 7.97
CA ILE A 26 0.49 10.23 7.86
C ILE A 26 -0.19 11.02 6.73
N PRO A 27 -0.85 10.35 5.76
CA PRO A 27 -1.60 11.07 4.72
C PRO A 27 -2.63 12.01 5.34
N PHE A 28 -2.72 13.23 4.82
CA PHE A 28 -3.63 14.27 5.31
C PHE A 28 -3.42 14.67 6.77
N GLU A 29 -2.18 14.55 7.26
CA GLU A 29 -1.82 14.80 8.67
C GLU A 29 -2.27 16.18 9.17
N GLU A 30 -2.28 17.18 8.30
CA GLU A 30 -2.64 18.56 8.63
C GLU A 30 -4.14 18.78 8.80
N GLN A 31 -4.97 17.78 8.46
CA GLN A 31 -6.42 17.92 8.47
C GLN A 31 -7.05 17.17 9.64
N LYS A 32 -8.18 17.68 10.13
CA LYS A 32 -9.00 16.98 11.12
C LYS A 32 -9.64 15.73 10.51
N ASN A 33 -9.93 14.74 11.34
CA ASN A 33 -10.47 13.45 10.88
C ASN A 33 -11.74 13.59 10.02
N GLU A 34 -12.65 14.49 10.40
CA GLU A 34 -13.88 14.73 9.65
C GLU A 34 -13.60 15.32 8.27
N ALA A 35 -12.64 16.23 8.17
CA ALA A 35 -12.23 16.83 6.90
C ALA A 35 -11.56 15.79 5.99
N VAL A 36 -10.77 14.87 6.57
CA VAL A 36 -10.12 13.79 5.83
C VAL A 36 -11.17 12.84 5.25
N VAL A 37 -12.16 12.42 6.05
CA VAL A 37 -13.23 11.54 5.58
C VAL A 37 -14.00 12.19 4.44
N LEU A 38 -14.35 13.47 4.56
CA LEU A 38 -15.05 14.20 3.52
C LEU A 38 -14.20 14.30 2.24
N ARG A 39 -12.93 14.64 2.38
CA ARG A 39 -12.01 14.75 1.24
C ARG A 39 -11.87 13.42 0.50
N ILE A 40 -11.70 12.32 1.21
CA ILE A 40 -11.61 10.98 0.62
C ILE A 40 -12.91 10.61 -0.09
N SER A 41 -14.07 10.90 0.52
CA SER A 41 -15.37 10.63 -0.08
C SER A 41 -15.59 11.40 -1.37
N GLN A 42 -14.95 12.55 -1.53
CA GLN A 42 -14.99 13.37 -2.73
C GLN A 42 -13.90 13.02 -3.75
N GLY A 43 -13.17 11.94 -3.53
CA GLY A 43 -12.12 11.48 -4.45
C GLY A 43 -10.72 11.99 -4.11
N GLY A 44 -10.54 12.68 -2.99
CA GLY A 44 -9.21 13.13 -2.54
C GLY A 44 -8.30 11.96 -2.21
N ARG A 45 -7.04 12.07 -2.62
CA ARG A 45 -6.01 11.03 -2.40
C ARG A 45 -4.69 11.69 -2.06
N PRO A 46 -3.74 10.95 -1.44
CA PRO A 46 -2.40 11.47 -1.23
C PRO A 46 -1.74 11.83 -2.56
N GLU A 47 -0.96 12.90 -2.54
CA GLU A 47 -0.15 13.28 -3.69
C GLU A 47 1.19 12.55 -3.63
N MET A 48 1.74 12.24 -4.82
CA MET A 48 3.08 11.66 -4.90
C MET A 48 4.08 12.68 -4.34
N PRO A 49 4.90 12.31 -3.35
CA PRO A 49 5.89 13.25 -2.81
C PRO A 49 6.98 13.57 -3.84
N ASP A 50 7.56 14.77 -3.73
CA ASP A 50 8.63 15.22 -4.63
C ASP A 50 9.85 14.31 -4.59
N ASN A 51 10.12 13.70 -3.42
CA ASN A 51 11.24 12.77 -3.22
C ASN A 51 10.85 11.31 -3.38
N ALA A 52 9.77 11.01 -4.12
CA ALA A 52 9.22 9.66 -4.24
C ALA A 52 10.28 8.63 -4.64
N GLN A 53 11.07 8.92 -5.66
CA GLN A 53 12.12 8.00 -6.13
C GLN A 53 13.18 7.75 -5.06
N ALA A 54 13.55 8.77 -4.31
CA ALA A 54 14.57 8.67 -3.28
C ALA A 54 14.14 7.79 -2.10
N VAL A 55 12.85 7.74 -1.80
CA VAL A 55 12.30 6.91 -0.72
C VAL A 55 11.79 5.55 -1.19
N GLY A 56 11.96 5.23 -2.47
CA GLY A 56 11.56 3.94 -3.03
C GLY A 56 10.14 3.88 -3.59
N LEU A 57 9.42 4.99 -3.61
CA LEU A 57 8.11 5.09 -4.24
C LEU A 57 8.27 5.30 -5.74
N THR A 58 8.58 4.23 -6.45
CA THR A 58 8.69 4.27 -7.91
C THR A 58 7.32 4.48 -8.54
N ASP A 59 7.31 4.84 -9.82
CA ASP A 59 6.07 5.03 -10.56
C ASP A 59 5.22 3.75 -10.59
N GLU A 60 5.87 2.59 -10.69
CA GLU A 60 5.19 1.29 -10.71
C GLU A 60 4.53 0.98 -9.38
N ILE A 61 5.22 1.23 -8.26
CA ILE A 61 4.65 1.06 -6.92
C ILE A 61 3.48 2.05 -6.73
N TRP A 62 3.66 3.30 -7.15
CA TRP A 62 2.60 4.30 -7.06
C TRP A 62 1.34 3.87 -7.80
N LYS A 63 1.48 3.31 -9.00
CA LYS A 63 0.34 2.78 -9.78
C LYS A 63 -0.37 1.64 -9.04
N ILE A 64 0.37 0.77 -8.35
CA ILE A 64 -0.24 -0.27 -7.52
C ILE A 64 -1.08 0.38 -6.41
N LEU A 65 -0.53 1.37 -5.72
CA LEU A 65 -1.24 2.08 -4.65
C LEU A 65 -2.48 2.80 -5.18
N GLU A 66 -2.37 3.47 -6.32
CA GLU A 66 -3.51 4.13 -6.95
C GLU A 66 -4.65 3.16 -7.26
N SER A 67 -4.33 1.95 -7.71
CA SER A 67 -5.34 0.93 -7.95
C SER A 67 -6.07 0.51 -6.68
N CYS A 68 -5.36 0.51 -5.56
CA CYS A 68 -5.90 0.10 -4.25
C CYS A 68 -6.90 1.11 -3.68
N TRP A 69 -6.78 2.38 -4.02
CA TRP A 69 -7.66 3.43 -3.48
C TRP A 69 -8.62 4.02 -4.50
N GLN A 70 -8.97 3.26 -5.53
CA GLN A 70 -10.02 3.68 -6.45
C GLN A 70 -11.32 3.96 -5.70
N GLN A 71 -12.05 4.98 -6.18
CA GLN A 71 -13.28 5.40 -5.52
C GLN A 71 -14.33 4.29 -5.52
N ASN A 72 -14.44 3.54 -6.62
CA ASN A 72 -15.32 2.38 -6.68
C ASN A 72 -14.63 1.17 -6.03
N PRO A 73 -15.17 0.68 -4.89
CA PRO A 73 -14.56 -0.46 -4.20
C PRO A 73 -14.45 -1.72 -5.07
N LYS A 74 -15.37 -1.90 -6.00
CA LYS A 74 -15.41 -3.07 -6.90
C LYS A 74 -14.26 -3.08 -7.90
N LYS A 75 -13.63 -1.93 -8.15
CA LYS A 75 -12.50 -1.80 -9.07
C LYS A 75 -11.16 -1.98 -8.39
N ARG A 76 -11.14 -2.08 -7.07
CA ARG A 76 -9.90 -2.28 -6.32
C ARG A 76 -9.43 -3.73 -6.48
N PRO A 77 -8.11 -3.98 -6.59
CA PRO A 77 -7.58 -5.34 -6.59
C PRO A 77 -7.77 -6.01 -5.22
N THR A 78 -7.65 -7.32 -5.18
CA THR A 78 -7.52 -8.06 -3.93
C THR A 78 -6.12 -7.88 -3.37
N MET A 79 -5.92 -8.14 -2.07
CA MET A 79 -4.57 -8.12 -1.48
C MET A 79 -3.66 -9.15 -2.15
N GLU A 80 -4.20 -10.29 -2.53
CA GLU A 80 -3.45 -11.31 -3.26
C GLU A 80 -2.91 -10.77 -4.59
N GLU A 81 -3.72 -10.04 -5.34
CA GLU A 81 -3.29 -9.39 -6.58
C GLU A 81 -2.25 -8.30 -6.32
N VAL A 82 -2.43 -7.51 -5.27
CA VAL A 82 -1.48 -6.47 -4.87
C VAL A 82 -0.12 -7.07 -4.58
N VAL A 83 -0.09 -8.14 -3.78
CA VAL A 83 1.15 -8.83 -3.41
C VAL A 83 1.82 -9.38 -4.67
N ARG A 84 1.07 -10.03 -5.56
CA ARG A 84 1.60 -10.58 -6.80
C ARG A 84 2.19 -9.49 -7.70
N ARG A 85 1.50 -8.38 -7.89
CA ARG A 85 1.99 -7.26 -8.70
C ARG A 85 3.26 -6.65 -8.10
N TRP A 86 3.28 -6.51 -6.78
CA TRP A 86 4.44 -6.00 -6.06
C TRP A 86 5.64 -6.93 -6.22
N GLN A 87 5.44 -8.24 -6.04
CA GLN A 87 6.49 -9.25 -6.23
C GLN A 87 7.02 -9.25 -7.66
N ASN A 88 6.15 -9.18 -8.66
CA ASN A 88 6.58 -9.12 -10.07
C ASN A 88 7.45 -7.90 -10.35
N PHE A 89 7.10 -6.77 -9.77
CA PHE A 89 7.91 -5.56 -9.89
C PHE A 89 9.28 -5.74 -9.24
N VAL A 90 9.29 -6.32 -8.05
CA VAL A 90 10.50 -6.50 -7.23
C VAL A 90 11.40 -7.57 -7.87
N GLU A 91 10.87 -8.65 -8.43
CA GLU A 91 11.65 -9.70 -9.12
C GLU A 91 12.29 -9.22 -10.44
N GLY A 92 11.82 -8.12 -10.99
CA GLY A 92 12.45 -7.49 -12.17
C GLY A 92 13.77 -6.80 -11.89
N ASP A 93 14.09 -6.53 -10.61
CA ASP A 93 15.33 -5.89 -10.17
C ASP A 93 16.06 -6.82 -9.20
N ASN A 94 16.98 -7.61 -9.73
CA ASN A 94 17.51 -8.82 -9.09
C ASN A 94 18.38 -8.64 -7.85
N SER A 95 18.84 -7.45 -7.49
CA SER A 95 19.81 -7.32 -6.40
C SER A 95 19.21 -6.91 -5.07
N ALA A 96 18.19 -6.06 -5.07
CA ALA A 96 17.49 -5.65 -3.85
C ALA A 96 16.47 -6.68 -3.38
N VAL A 97 15.96 -7.49 -4.30
CA VAL A 97 14.85 -8.41 -4.08
C VAL A 97 15.24 -9.62 -3.26
N THR A 98 16.44 -10.15 -3.46
CA THR A 98 16.89 -11.33 -2.73
C THR A 98 17.00 -11.02 -1.24
N GLU A 99 17.46 -9.81 -0.90
CA GLU A 99 17.51 -9.36 0.50
C GLU A 99 16.10 -9.16 1.06
N TRP A 100 15.20 -8.54 0.30
CA TRP A 100 13.82 -8.31 0.73
C TRP A 100 13.04 -9.62 0.90
N VAL A 101 13.19 -10.58 -0.01
CA VAL A 101 12.55 -11.88 0.09
C VAL A 101 13.07 -12.65 1.30
N GLN A 102 14.37 -12.56 1.61
CA GLN A 102 14.92 -13.15 2.82
C GLN A 102 14.40 -12.47 4.08
N ILE A 103 14.28 -11.13 4.06
CA ILE A 103 13.71 -10.35 5.17
C ILE A 103 12.22 -10.68 5.32
N THR A 104 11.45 -10.83 4.24
CA THR A 104 10.04 -11.20 4.33
C THR A 104 9.82 -12.65 4.70
N ASN A 105 10.70 -13.57 4.35
CA ASN A 105 10.63 -14.98 4.79
C ASN A 105 11.00 -15.14 6.28
N THR A 106 11.83 -14.25 6.81
CA THR A 106 12.12 -14.18 8.25
C THR A 106 11.15 -13.26 8.98
N SER A 107 10.25 -12.57 8.28
CA SER A 107 9.45 -11.48 8.81
C SER A 107 7.99 -11.83 9.10
N ASP A 108 7.67 -13.08 9.23
CA ASP A 108 6.48 -13.47 10.02
C ASP A 108 6.49 -12.79 11.40
N LEU A 109 7.68 -12.34 11.86
CA LEU A 109 7.86 -11.61 13.10
C LEU A 109 7.58 -10.09 12.98
N VAL A 110 7.76 -9.50 11.79
CA VAL A 110 7.65 -8.03 11.61
C VAL A 110 6.36 -7.66 10.89
N PHE A 111 6.02 -8.35 9.82
CA PHE A 111 4.82 -8.05 9.03
C PHE A 111 3.61 -8.92 9.38
N GLY A 112 3.81 -10.09 10.02
CA GLY A 112 2.73 -10.93 10.48
C GLY A 112 1.75 -10.22 11.40
N PRO A 113 2.22 -9.49 12.45
CA PRO A 113 1.32 -8.70 13.29
C PRO A 113 0.62 -7.56 12.55
N ILE A 114 1.28 -6.95 11.57
CA ILE A 114 0.69 -5.87 10.77
C ILE A 114 -0.39 -6.42 9.83
N LEU A 115 -0.13 -7.56 9.21
CA LEU A 115 -1.09 -8.22 8.33
C LEU A 115 -2.37 -8.64 9.07
N ASN A 116 -2.28 -8.89 10.37
CA ASN A 116 -3.44 -9.22 11.19
C ASN A 116 -4.34 -7.99 11.44
N PHE A 117 -3.82 -6.77 11.26
CA PHE A 117 -4.59 -5.53 11.38
C PHE A 117 -5.17 -5.06 10.03
N LEU A 118 -4.74 -5.60 8.94
CA LEU A 118 -5.19 -5.28 7.59
C LEU A 118 -6.20 -6.30 7.11
#